data_4fb649c34946ed076b5d1aa249acd946
#
_entry.id   4fb649c34946ed076b5d1aa249acd946
#
_cell.length_a   1.000
_cell.length_b   1.000
_cell.length_c   1.000
_cell.angle_alpha   90.00
_cell.angle_beta   90.00
_cell.angle_gamma   90.00
#
_symmetry.space_group_name_H-M   'P 1'
#
loop_
_entity.id
_entity.type
_entity.pdbx_description
1 polymer ?
#
loop_
_entity_poly.entity_id
_entity_poly.type
_entity_poly.pdbx_seq_one_letter_code
_entity_poly.pdbx_strand_id
1 'polypeptide(L)'
;KLMDLKNKINLDYNEALKAKDKSKISTYRLILSAIKDLDISNRSGPNKKDTDDDDIKKLLKKMIKQRTESIDVYKKNNREDLLKVEENEHKILSDYLPKQLTEEETKKICTEVAQKLGASSIKDMGKVMGELKKNYSDTLDFSKAGSLLKEILGK
;
A
#
# COMPACT_ATOMS: atom_id res chain seq x y z
N LYS A 1 -10.66 -12.94 -19.40
CA LYS A 1 -9.45 -12.18 -19.11
C LYS A 1 -9.72 -11.16 -18.03
N LEU A 2 -8.94 -11.16 -16.96
CA LEU A 2 -9.08 -10.20 -15.89
C LEU A 2 -8.74 -8.79 -16.39
N MET A 3 -9.59 -7.81 -16.01
CA MET A 3 -9.34 -6.42 -16.29
C MET A 3 -8.11 -5.95 -15.52
N ASP A 4 -7.22 -5.18 -16.14
CA ASP A 4 -6.08 -4.62 -15.43
C ASP A 4 -6.54 -3.56 -14.42
N LEU A 5 -5.68 -3.27 -13.45
CA LEU A 5 -6.00 -2.40 -12.34
C LEU A 5 -6.29 -0.96 -12.78
N LYS A 6 -5.54 -0.45 -13.75
CA LYS A 6 -5.75 0.88 -14.30
C LYS A 6 -7.14 1.02 -14.94
N ASN A 7 -7.54 0.04 -15.73
CA ASN A 7 -8.87 0.02 -16.35
C ASN A 7 -9.99 -0.09 -15.33
N LYS A 8 -9.78 -0.91 -14.30
CA LYS A 8 -10.73 -1.05 -13.18
C LYS A 8 -10.94 0.29 -12.47
N ILE A 9 -9.87 1.00 -12.16
CA ILE A 9 -9.94 2.31 -11.51
C ILE A 9 -10.65 3.33 -12.39
N ASN A 10 -10.36 3.36 -13.69
CA ASN A 10 -11.03 4.23 -14.64
C ASN A 10 -12.54 3.93 -14.73
N LEU A 11 -12.91 2.65 -14.73
CA LEU A 11 -14.30 2.23 -14.75
C LEU A 11 -15.03 2.72 -13.48
N ASP A 12 -14.43 2.53 -12.33
CA ASP A 12 -14.98 2.95 -11.05
C ASP A 12 -15.13 4.48 -10.98
N TYR A 13 -14.17 5.20 -11.54
CA TYR A 13 -14.26 6.66 -11.67
C TYR A 13 -15.48 7.07 -12.51
N ASN A 14 -15.67 6.43 -13.66
CA ASN A 14 -16.81 6.72 -14.53
C ASN A 14 -18.14 6.43 -13.83
N GLU A 15 -18.22 5.35 -13.07
CA GLU A 15 -19.40 5.03 -12.25
C GLU A 15 -19.64 6.09 -11.17
N ALA A 16 -18.59 6.59 -10.54
CA ALA A 16 -18.69 7.67 -9.55
C ALA A 16 -19.21 8.97 -10.18
N LEU A 17 -18.76 9.27 -11.40
CA LEU A 17 -19.26 10.43 -12.17
C LEU A 17 -20.76 10.30 -12.46
N LYS A 18 -21.21 9.15 -12.89
CA LYS A 18 -22.63 8.88 -13.16
C LYS A 18 -23.49 9.01 -11.90
N ALA A 19 -22.97 8.52 -10.78
CA ALA A 19 -23.64 8.59 -9.48
C ALA A 19 -23.57 9.97 -8.84
N LYS A 20 -22.77 10.88 -9.39
CA LYS A 20 -22.52 12.23 -8.84
C LYS A 20 -22.01 12.20 -7.40
N ASP A 21 -21.21 11.17 -7.07
CA ASP A 21 -20.59 10.99 -5.75
C ASP A 21 -19.33 11.83 -5.66
N LYS A 22 -19.44 13.02 -5.10
CA LYS A 22 -18.34 14.00 -5.03
C LYS A 22 -17.11 13.48 -4.31
N SER A 23 -17.29 12.75 -3.23
CA SER A 23 -16.19 12.18 -2.43
C SER A 23 -15.40 11.17 -3.25
N LYS A 24 -16.09 10.23 -3.89
CA LYS A 24 -15.46 9.23 -4.76
C LYS A 24 -14.78 9.87 -5.97
N ILE A 25 -15.47 10.83 -6.63
CA ILE A 25 -14.91 11.56 -7.78
C ILE A 25 -13.57 12.20 -7.41
N SER A 26 -13.53 12.91 -6.29
CA SER A 26 -12.32 13.58 -5.80
C SER A 26 -11.20 12.59 -5.55
N THR A 27 -11.50 11.47 -4.91
CA THR A 27 -10.51 10.43 -4.59
C THR A 27 -9.98 9.77 -5.87
N TYR A 28 -10.85 9.41 -6.80
CA TYR A 28 -10.40 8.81 -8.07
C TYR A 28 -9.55 9.76 -8.90
N ARG A 29 -9.85 11.06 -8.89
CA ARG A 29 -9.00 12.05 -9.54
C ARG A 29 -7.59 12.07 -8.98
N LEU A 30 -7.45 11.98 -7.65
CA LEU A 30 -6.15 11.88 -6.99
C LEU A 30 -5.41 10.63 -7.42
N ILE A 31 -6.09 9.48 -7.44
CA ILE A 31 -5.50 8.21 -7.84
C ILE A 31 -5.03 8.25 -9.30
N LEU A 32 -5.90 8.69 -10.21
CA LEU A 32 -5.59 8.74 -11.64
C LEU A 32 -4.48 9.74 -11.96
N SER A 33 -4.43 10.87 -11.25
CA SER A 33 -3.36 11.84 -11.37
C SER A 33 -2.01 11.23 -10.94
N ALA A 34 -2.01 10.50 -9.83
CA ALA A 34 -0.81 9.82 -9.35
C ALA A 34 -0.34 8.72 -10.32
N ILE A 35 -1.28 7.98 -10.92
CA ILE A 35 -0.96 6.97 -11.95
C ILE A 35 -0.35 7.64 -13.18
N LYS A 36 -0.89 8.78 -13.60
CA LYS A 36 -0.36 9.55 -14.73
C LYS A 36 1.07 10.00 -14.47
N ASP A 37 1.35 10.49 -13.28
CA ASP A 37 2.70 10.89 -12.88
C ASP A 37 3.66 9.69 -12.90
N LEU A 38 3.19 8.53 -12.44
CA LEU A 38 3.94 7.28 -12.48
C LEU A 38 4.22 6.84 -13.92
N ASP A 39 3.23 6.93 -14.81
CA ASP A 39 3.39 6.64 -16.24
C ASP A 39 4.50 7.51 -16.87
N ILE A 40 4.46 8.80 -16.58
CA ILE A 40 5.47 9.76 -17.07
C ILE A 40 6.86 9.39 -16.55
N SER A 41 6.97 9.10 -15.26
CA SER A 41 8.22 8.72 -14.62
C SER A 41 8.79 7.43 -15.24
N ASN A 42 7.94 6.42 -15.46
CA ASN A 42 8.36 5.15 -16.04
C ASN A 42 8.83 5.29 -17.50
N ARG A 43 8.29 6.24 -18.24
CA ARG A 43 8.64 6.46 -19.66
C ARG A 43 9.81 7.41 -19.87
N SER A 44 10.15 8.21 -18.87
CA SER A 44 11.16 9.26 -18.99
C SER A 44 12.54 8.83 -18.52
N GLY A 45 12.66 7.73 -17.81
CA GLY A 45 13.91 7.25 -17.23
C GLY A 45 14.77 6.42 -18.18
N PRO A 46 15.98 6.03 -17.76
CA PRO A 46 16.84 5.15 -18.55
C PRO A 46 16.25 3.75 -18.74
N ASN A 47 15.38 3.32 -17.81
CA ASN A 47 14.72 2.01 -17.86
C ASN A 47 13.23 2.20 -18.21
N LYS A 48 13.00 2.65 -19.45
CA LYS A 48 11.64 2.87 -19.94
C LYS A 48 10.81 1.60 -19.86
N LYS A 49 9.63 1.71 -19.28
CA LYS A 49 8.68 0.60 -19.20
C LYS A 49 7.24 1.14 -19.13
N ASP A 50 6.30 0.27 -19.45
CA ASP A 50 4.89 0.55 -19.22
C ASP A 50 4.57 0.29 -17.72
N THR A 51 3.66 1.07 -17.18
CA THR A 51 3.18 0.89 -15.80
C THR A 51 2.30 -0.34 -15.72
N ASP A 52 2.67 -1.30 -14.90
CA ASP A 52 1.91 -2.54 -14.70
C ASP A 52 1.11 -2.51 -13.38
N ASP A 53 0.35 -3.57 -13.15
CA ASP A 53 -0.48 -3.68 -11.93
C ASP A 53 0.35 -3.65 -10.65
N ASP A 54 1.53 -4.25 -10.66
CA ASP A 54 2.42 -4.23 -9.49
C ASP A 54 2.88 -2.83 -9.15
N ASP A 55 3.20 -2.02 -10.16
CA ASP A 55 3.55 -0.62 -9.98
C ASP A 55 2.39 0.17 -9.35
N ILE A 56 1.17 -0.06 -9.82
CA ILE A 56 -0.03 0.60 -9.30
C ILE A 56 -0.31 0.16 -7.87
N LYS A 57 -0.15 -1.13 -7.56
CA LYS A 57 -0.32 -1.64 -6.19
C LYS A 57 0.66 -0.97 -5.21
N LYS A 58 1.91 -0.80 -5.61
CA LYS A 58 2.91 -0.09 -4.80
C LYS A 58 2.52 1.36 -4.57
N LEU A 59 2.03 2.02 -5.61
CA LEU A 59 1.54 3.39 -5.53
C LEU A 59 0.36 3.49 -4.55
N LEU A 60 -0.62 2.59 -4.66
CA LEU A 60 -1.78 2.55 -3.77
C LEU A 60 -1.36 2.31 -2.32
N LYS A 61 -0.42 1.42 -2.07
CA LYS A 61 0.12 1.18 -0.71
C LYS A 61 0.73 2.45 -0.11
N LYS A 62 1.50 3.20 -0.91
CA LYS A 62 2.09 4.47 -0.49
C LYS A 62 1.00 5.48 -0.14
N MET A 63 -0.02 5.59 -0.97
CA MET A 63 -1.14 6.50 -0.74
C MET A 63 -1.93 6.12 0.53
N ILE A 64 -2.14 4.82 0.76
CA ILE A 64 -2.80 4.30 1.97
C ILE A 64 -1.97 4.67 3.21
N LYS A 65 -0.67 4.47 3.16
CA LYS A 65 0.23 4.82 4.27
C LYS A 65 0.13 6.30 4.63
N GLN A 66 0.11 7.18 3.62
CA GLN A 66 -0.05 8.61 3.80
C GLN A 66 -1.37 8.95 4.50
N ARG A 67 -2.48 8.27 4.14
CA ARG A 67 -3.79 8.47 4.79
C ARG A 67 -3.78 7.95 6.22
N THR A 68 -3.15 6.83 6.48
CA THR A 68 -3.02 6.29 7.84
C THR A 68 -2.30 7.29 8.76
N GLU A 69 -1.22 7.89 8.29
CA GLU A 69 -0.48 8.91 9.03
C GLU A 69 -1.33 10.15 9.28
N SER A 70 -2.06 10.63 8.26
CA SER A 70 -2.96 11.79 8.39
C SER A 70 -4.12 11.51 9.34
N ILE A 71 -4.70 10.31 9.29
CA ILE A 71 -5.78 9.89 10.19
C ILE A 71 -5.32 9.97 11.64
N ASP A 72 -4.12 9.46 11.95
CA ASP A 72 -3.57 9.51 13.30
C ASP A 72 -3.41 10.94 13.80
N VAL A 73 -2.90 11.84 12.95
CA VAL A 73 -2.73 13.25 13.27
C VAL A 73 -4.08 13.91 13.54
N TYR A 74 -5.07 13.69 12.69
CA TYR A 74 -6.39 14.31 12.82
C TYR A 74 -7.16 13.79 14.04
N LYS A 75 -7.00 12.52 14.39
CA LYS A 75 -7.56 11.97 15.63
C LYS A 75 -6.97 12.64 16.87
N LYS A 76 -5.66 12.81 16.90
CA LYS A 76 -4.96 13.47 18.02
C LYS A 76 -5.36 14.93 18.19
N ASN A 77 -5.72 15.61 17.09
CA ASN A 77 -6.06 17.02 17.07
C ASN A 77 -7.57 17.29 17.04
N ASN A 78 -8.40 16.25 17.18
CA ASN A 78 -9.86 16.35 17.18
C ASN A 78 -10.44 17.04 15.94
N ARG A 79 -9.84 16.81 14.77
CA ARG A 79 -10.29 17.37 13.48
C ARG A 79 -11.16 16.36 12.75
N GLU A 80 -12.39 16.15 13.26
CA GLU A 80 -13.33 15.18 12.68
C GLU A 80 -13.70 15.44 11.23
N ASP A 81 -13.78 16.70 10.82
CA ASP A 81 -14.06 17.09 9.44
C ASP A 81 -13.02 16.55 8.47
N LEU A 82 -11.73 16.74 8.79
CA LEU A 82 -10.62 16.27 7.97
C LEU A 82 -10.43 14.76 8.10
N LEU A 83 -10.69 14.22 9.29
CA LEU A 83 -10.62 12.79 9.56
C LEU A 83 -11.55 12.00 8.64
N LYS A 84 -12.80 12.44 8.50
CA LYS A 84 -13.79 11.78 7.63
C LYS A 84 -13.33 11.70 6.18
N VAL A 85 -12.76 12.78 5.65
CA VAL A 85 -12.24 12.82 4.29
C VAL A 85 -11.14 11.79 4.10
N GLU A 86 -10.18 11.76 5.02
CA GLU A 86 -9.04 10.82 4.95
C GLU A 86 -9.49 9.36 5.10
N GLU A 87 -10.45 9.10 5.98
CA GLU A 87 -11.00 7.74 6.16
C GLU A 87 -11.72 7.25 4.91
N ASN A 88 -12.48 8.11 4.24
CA ASN A 88 -13.16 7.77 2.99
C ASN A 88 -12.15 7.45 1.88
N GLU A 89 -11.12 8.27 1.74
CA GLU A 89 -10.05 8.05 0.78
C GLU A 89 -9.31 6.73 1.08
N HIS A 90 -9.00 6.49 2.33
CA HIS A 90 -8.35 5.26 2.78
C HIS A 90 -9.17 4.03 2.39
N LYS A 91 -10.48 4.08 2.60
CA LYS A 91 -11.38 2.98 2.27
C LYS A 91 -11.38 2.68 0.76
N ILE A 92 -11.50 3.72 -0.06
CA ILE A 92 -11.52 3.57 -1.52
C ILE A 92 -10.22 2.95 -2.02
N LEU A 93 -9.09 3.45 -1.53
CA LEU A 93 -7.76 2.93 -1.88
C LEU A 93 -7.60 1.47 -1.47
N SER A 94 -8.01 1.14 -0.25
CA SER A 94 -7.86 -0.21 0.32
C SER A 94 -8.68 -1.26 -0.42
N ASP A 95 -9.79 -0.88 -1.04
CA ASP A 95 -10.65 -1.80 -1.78
C ASP A 95 -9.95 -2.39 -3.02
N TYR A 96 -8.88 -1.77 -3.50
CA TYR A 96 -8.10 -2.27 -4.65
C TYR A 96 -6.99 -3.24 -4.27
N LEU A 97 -6.74 -3.43 -2.98
CA LEU A 97 -5.68 -4.32 -2.49
C LEU A 97 -6.28 -5.43 -1.64
N PRO A 98 -5.61 -6.59 -1.56
CA PRO A 98 -5.97 -7.59 -0.56
C PRO A 98 -5.91 -6.98 0.83
N LYS A 99 -6.63 -7.56 1.78
CA LYS A 99 -6.61 -7.09 3.17
C LYS A 99 -5.17 -7.03 3.67
N GLN A 100 -4.75 -5.84 4.11
CA GLN A 100 -3.41 -5.65 4.63
C GLN A 100 -3.27 -6.27 6.03
N LEU A 101 -2.11 -6.83 6.30
CA LEU A 101 -1.80 -7.45 7.58
C LEU A 101 -1.69 -6.38 8.67
N THR A 102 -2.27 -6.67 9.84
CA THR A 102 -2.13 -5.82 11.02
C THR A 102 -0.69 -5.90 11.55
N GLU A 103 -0.33 -5.00 12.47
CA GLU A 103 0.98 -5.01 13.10
C GLU A 103 1.22 -6.32 13.86
N GLU A 104 0.19 -6.82 14.58
CA GLU A 104 0.26 -8.10 15.29
C GLU A 104 0.46 -9.27 14.34
N GLU A 105 -0.32 -9.32 13.26
CA GLU A 105 -0.18 -10.34 12.22
C GLU A 105 1.21 -10.28 11.55
N THR A 106 1.69 -9.07 11.27
CA THR A 106 3.02 -8.85 10.70
C THR A 106 4.11 -9.37 11.62
N LYS A 107 4.04 -9.08 12.91
CA LYS A 107 5.00 -9.55 13.92
C LYS A 107 5.01 -11.07 14.00
N LYS A 108 3.84 -11.68 14.01
CA LYS A 108 3.68 -13.14 14.03
C LYS A 108 4.35 -13.79 12.82
N ILE A 109 4.06 -13.26 11.62
CA ILE A 109 4.63 -13.76 10.37
C ILE A 109 6.14 -13.60 10.35
N CYS A 110 6.65 -12.43 10.75
CA CYS A 110 8.09 -12.19 10.83
C CYS A 110 8.79 -13.19 11.75
N THR A 111 8.20 -13.44 12.92
CA THR A 111 8.74 -14.40 13.90
C THR A 111 8.74 -15.82 13.32
N GLU A 112 7.63 -16.24 12.73
CA GLU A 112 7.49 -17.59 12.15
C GLU A 112 8.48 -17.82 11.01
N VAL A 113 8.61 -16.85 10.09
CA VAL A 113 9.53 -16.96 8.95
C VAL A 113 10.99 -16.96 9.42
N ALA A 114 11.34 -16.11 10.39
CA ALA A 114 12.67 -16.08 10.96
C ALA A 114 13.03 -17.45 11.59
N GLN A 115 12.11 -18.04 12.35
CA GLN A 115 12.31 -19.36 12.96
C GLN A 115 12.44 -20.45 11.89
N LYS A 116 11.59 -20.45 10.90
CA LYS A 116 11.59 -21.42 9.79
C LYS A 116 12.94 -21.41 9.04
N LEU A 117 13.51 -20.23 8.84
CA LEU A 117 14.78 -20.07 8.13
C LEU A 117 16.00 -20.21 9.04
N GLY A 118 15.79 -20.40 10.34
CA GLY A 118 16.90 -20.51 11.31
C GLY A 118 17.65 -19.21 11.49
N ALA A 119 16.99 -18.06 11.26
CA ALA A 119 17.58 -16.74 11.41
C ALA A 119 17.84 -16.43 12.88
N SER A 120 19.06 -16.00 13.22
CA SER A 120 19.48 -15.75 14.58
C SER A 120 20.10 -14.38 14.80
N SER A 121 20.41 -13.65 13.74
CA SER A 121 21.06 -12.34 13.84
C SER A 121 20.61 -11.42 12.71
N ILE A 122 20.96 -10.14 12.83
CA ILE A 122 20.68 -9.11 11.82
C ILE A 122 21.24 -9.49 10.43
N LYS A 123 22.32 -10.27 10.41
CA LYS A 123 22.93 -10.77 9.16
C LYS A 123 21.95 -11.59 8.32
N ASP A 124 20.98 -12.23 8.96
CA ASP A 124 19.97 -13.06 8.32
C ASP A 124 18.76 -12.26 7.82
N MET A 125 18.72 -10.96 8.09
CA MET A 125 17.57 -10.10 7.76
C MET A 125 17.22 -10.11 6.27
N GLY A 126 18.22 -10.04 5.39
CA GLY A 126 18.00 -10.09 3.94
C GLY A 126 17.33 -11.37 3.48
N LYS A 127 17.71 -12.50 4.07
CA LYS A 127 17.14 -13.82 3.80
C LYS A 127 15.66 -13.88 4.20
N VAL A 128 15.33 -13.36 5.40
CA VAL A 128 13.97 -13.33 5.92
C VAL A 128 13.12 -12.36 5.06
N MET A 129 13.64 -11.18 4.75
CA MET A 129 12.94 -10.22 3.91
C MET A 129 12.65 -10.77 2.50
N GLY A 130 13.61 -11.51 1.93
CA GLY A 130 13.42 -12.16 0.65
C GLY A 130 12.27 -13.15 0.64
N GLU A 131 12.17 -13.96 1.68
CA GLU A 131 11.06 -14.91 1.84
C GLU A 131 9.72 -14.20 2.04
N LEU A 132 9.71 -13.12 2.83
CA LEU A 132 8.51 -12.31 3.04
C LEU A 132 8.02 -11.67 1.75
N LYS A 133 8.92 -11.14 0.93
CA LYS A 133 8.59 -10.56 -0.38
C LYS A 133 8.00 -11.60 -1.33
N LYS A 134 8.48 -12.82 -1.26
CA LYS A 134 7.99 -13.92 -2.09
C LYS A 134 6.54 -14.29 -1.77
N ASN A 135 6.18 -14.35 -0.48
CA ASN A 135 4.90 -14.89 -0.04
C ASN A 135 3.86 -13.82 0.35
N TYR A 136 4.29 -12.61 0.68
CA TYR A 136 3.40 -11.57 1.25
C TYR A 136 3.54 -10.22 0.55
N SER A 137 3.92 -10.21 -0.74
CA SER A 137 4.19 -8.97 -1.49
C SER A 137 3.03 -7.97 -1.48
N ASP A 138 1.78 -8.46 -1.51
CA ASP A 138 0.59 -7.61 -1.63
C ASP A 138 -0.07 -7.25 -0.28
N THR A 139 0.32 -7.93 0.80
CA THR A 139 -0.39 -7.81 2.09
C THR A 139 0.45 -7.24 3.22
N LEU A 140 1.77 -7.26 3.08
CA LEU A 140 2.71 -6.86 4.13
C LEU A 140 3.25 -5.45 3.91
N ASP A 141 3.30 -4.66 4.99
CA ASP A 141 4.05 -3.39 5.00
C ASP A 141 5.51 -3.73 5.31
N PHE A 142 6.37 -3.64 4.29
CA PHE A 142 7.79 -4.03 4.42
C PHE A 142 8.60 -3.08 5.29
N SER A 143 8.19 -1.82 5.44
CA SER A 143 8.84 -0.90 6.38
C SER A 143 8.62 -1.37 7.81
N LYS A 144 7.39 -1.76 8.17
CA LYS A 144 7.07 -2.32 9.49
C LYS A 144 7.76 -3.64 9.71
N ALA A 145 7.74 -4.53 8.70
CA ALA A 145 8.40 -5.82 8.78
C ALA A 145 9.90 -5.66 9.05
N GLY A 146 10.56 -4.72 8.35
CA GLY A 146 11.97 -4.43 8.55
C GLY A 146 12.29 -3.98 9.97
N SER A 147 11.47 -3.08 10.53
CA SER A 147 11.63 -2.59 11.90
C SER A 147 11.43 -3.71 12.92
N LEU A 148 10.39 -4.53 12.73
CA LEU A 148 10.11 -5.67 13.62
C LEU A 148 11.20 -6.73 13.58
N LEU A 149 11.73 -7.01 12.38
CA LEU A 149 12.83 -7.96 12.23
C LEU A 149 14.11 -7.48 12.91
N LYS A 150 14.39 -6.18 12.88
CA LYS A 150 15.52 -5.60 13.63
C LYS A 150 15.38 -5.86 15.12
N GLU A 151 14.17 -5.72 15.66
CA GLU A 151 13.90 -6.03 17.07
C GLU A 151 14.05 -7.52 17.35
N ILE A 152 13.51 -8.39 16.51
CA ILE A 152 13.52 -9.83 16.68
C ILE A 152 14.94 -10.40 16.57
N LEU A 153 15.70 -9.95 15.57
CA LEU A 153 17.03 -10.47 15.26
C LEU A 153 18.17 -9.72 15.94
N GLY A 154 17.90 -8.54 16.46
CA GLY A 154 18.89 -7.70 17.12
C GLY A 154 19.13 -8.01 18.59
N LYS A 155 18.43 -8.97 19.13
CA LYS A 155 18.56 -9.39 20.54
C LYS A 155 19.71 -10.38 20.76
#